data_23d54ac128f4251758f9ea9e7c5b8042
#
_entry.id   23d54ac128f4251758f9ea9e7c5b8042
#
_cell.length_a   1.000
_cell.length_b   1.000
_cell.length_c   1.000
_cell.angle_alpha   90.00
_cell.angle_beta   90.00
_cell.angle_gamma   90.00
#
_symmetry.space_group_name_H-M   'P 1'
#
loop_
_entity.id
_entity.type
_entity.pdbx_description
1 polymer ?
#
loop_
_entity_poly.entity_id
_entity_poly.type
_entity_poly.pdbx_seq_one_letter_code
_entity_poly.pdbx_strand_id
1 'polypeptide(L)'
;MLMYKHILIAVDGSHEAEWAFNKAVAVAKRNDAKLTIMNVIDSRTYTSFEVYDSNFTEKSKSFAEKLLNGYRKVAEEEGLTHVETKLEFGSPKSIIPKKVTEDGDIDLIMCGTSGLNAVERFIVGSVSEAIVRHAECDVLVVRTEQIPETFEPRVATKELLQDHNI
;
A
#
# COMPACT_ATOMS: atom_id res chain seq x y z
N MET A 1 17.70 -5.18 -21.19
CA MET A 1 18.01 -5.19 -19.76
C MET A 1 16.73 -5.27 -18.97
N LEU A 2 16.62 -6.23 -18.11
CA LEU A 2 15.39 -6.48 -17.33
C LEU A 2 15.37 -5.59 -16.08
N MET A 3 14.95 -4.37 -16.24
CA MET A 3 14.81 -3.40 -15.15
C MET A 3 13.38 -2.90 -15.09
N TYR A 4 12.84 -2.78 -13.89
CA TYR A 4 11.55 -2.15 -13.68
C TYR A 4 11.66 -0.64 -13.84
N LYS A 5 10.68 -0.03 -14.49
CA LYS A 5 10.60 1.42 -14.73
C LYS A 5 9.55 2.11 -13.87
N HIS A 6 8.46 1.42 -13.57
CA HIS A 6 7.38 1.96 -12.78
C HIS A 6 6.81 0.90 -11.82
N ILE A 7 7.02 1.11 -10.55
CA ILE A 7 6.61 0.21 -9.48
C ILE A 7 5.39 0.80 -8.75
N LEU A 8 4.37 -0.01 -8.55
CA LEU A 8 3.25 0.28 -7.68
C LEU A 8 3.41 -0.49 -6.36
N ILE A 9 3.35 0.19 -5.23
CA ILE A 9 3.25 -0.42 -3.90
C ILE A 9 1.88 -0.13 -3.30
N ALA A 10 1.16 -1.17 -2.93
CA ALA A 10 -0.11 -1.07 -2.20
C ALA A 10 0.14 -1.05 -0.69
N VAL A 11 -0.40 -0.05 -0.02
CA VAL A 11 -0.24 0.18 1.43
C VAL A 11 -1.59 0.38 2.10
N ASP A 12 -1.72 -0.10 3.33
CA ASP A 12 -2.94 0.01 4.12
C ASP A 12 -2.72 0.56 5.55
N GLY A 13 -1.51 1.03 5.85
CA GLY A 13 -1.12 1.53 7.16
C GLY A 13 -0.75 0.43 8.16
N SER A 14 -0.77 -0.83 7.77
CA SER A 14 -0.31 -1.92 8.61
C SER A 14 1.22 -1.94 8.73
N HIS A 15 1.71 -2.57 9.79
CA HIS A 15 3.13 -2.84 10.00
C HIS A 15 3.73 -3.66 8.84
N GLU A 16 2.98 -4.65 8.37
CA GLU A 16 3.34 -5.52 7.25
C GLU A 16 3.44 -4.73 5.93
N ALA A 17 2.50 -3.83 5.69
CA ALA A 17 2.53 -2.97 4.49
C ALA A 17 3.72 -2.03 4.50
N GLU A 18 4.10 -1.49 5.65
CA GLU A 18 5.27 -0.61 5.75
C GLU A 18 6.59 -1.37 5.54
N TRP A 19 6.67 -2.62 6.00
CA TRP A 19 7.79 -3.49 5.68
C TRP A 19 7.91 -3.74 4.17
N ALA A 20 6.79 -4.06 3.51
CA ALA A 20 6.75 -4.22 2.05
C ALA A 20 7.10 -2.91 1.33
N PHE A 21 6.64 -1.78 1.84
CA PHE A 21 6.97 -0.44 1.32
C PHE A 21 8.48 -0.18 1.36
N ASN A 22 9.15 -0.47 2.47
CA ASN A 22 10.61 -0.30 2.56
C ASN A 22 11.35 -1.13 1.52
N LYS A 23 10.88 -2.35 1.25
CA LYS A 23 11.42 -3.17 0.15
C LYS A 23 11.15 -2.58 -1.22
N ALA A 24 9.96 -2.01 -1.43
CA ALA A 24 9.62 -1.34 -2.69
C ALA A 24 10.52 -0.12 -2.95
N VAL A 25 10.80 0.67 -1.92
CA VAL A 25 11.76 1.78 -2.02
C VAL A 25 13.14 1.29 -2.43
N ALA A 26 13.63 0.20 -1.83
CA ALA A 26 14.93 -0.39 -2.19
C ALA A 26 14.96 -0.90 -3.64
N VAL A 27 13.88 -1.54 -4.10
CA VAL A 27 13.77 -2.01 -5.49
C VAL A 27 13.71 -0.83 -6.46
N ALA A 28 12.89 0.18 -6.18
CA ALA A 28 12.78 1.39 -6.98
C ALA A 28 14.13 2.11 -7.12
N LYS A 29 14.86 2.23 -6.01
CA LYS A 29 16.18 2.86 -5.99
C LYS A 29 17.20 2.11 -6.87
N ARG A 30 17.25 0.77 -6.78
CA ARG A 30 18.16 -0.05 -7.60
C ARG A 30 17.85 0.01 -9.09
N ASN A 31 16.58 0.21 -9.45
CA ASN A 31 16.12 0.25 -10.84
C ASN A 31 16.01 1.67 -11.40
N ASP A 32 16.25 2.70 -10.59
CA ASP A 32 15.95 4.10 -10.95
C ASP A 32 14.50 4.25 -11.45
N ALA A 33 13.59 3.56 -10.76
CA ALA A 33 12.18 3.46 -11.13
C ALA A 33 11.33 4.54 -10.47
N LYS A 34 10.26 4.92 -11.15
CA LYS A 34 9.15 5.66 -10.56
C LYS A 34 8.44 4.78 -9.53
N LEU A 35 8.08 5.34 -8.39
CA LEU A 35 7.31 4.66 -7.35
C LEU A 35 5.94 5.33 -7.20
N THR A 36 4.88 4.57 -7.43
CA THR A 36 3.51 4.96 -7.07
C THR A 36 3.10 4.25 -5.79
N ILE A 37 2.74 5.03 -4.78
CA ILE A 37 2.26 4.54 -3.48
C ILE A 37 0.75 4.67 -3.47
N MET A 38 0.05 3.55 -3.37
CA MET A 38 -1.41 3.52 -3.46
C MET A 38 -2.03 3.03 -2.15
N ASN A 39 -3.03 3.75 -1.69
CA ASN A 39 -3.97 3.31 -0.67
C ASN A 39 -5.37 3.22 -1.27
N VAL A 40 -6.08 2.12 -1.01
CA VAL A 40 -7.47 1.93 -1.39
C VAL A 40 -8.30 1.87 -0.12
N ILE A 41 -9.20 2.84 0.06
CA ILE A 41 -10.19 2.81 1.13
C ILE A 41 -11.31 1.87 0.71
N ASP A 42 -11.42 0.72 1.40
CA ASP A 42 -12.44 -0.28 1.11
C ASP A 42 -13.80 0.16 1.65
N SER A 43 -14.62 0.69 0.76
CA SER A 43 -15.98 1.14 1.09
C SER A 43 -16.92 0.03 1.57
N ARG A 44 -16.56 -1.24 1.37
CA ARG A 44 -17.36 -2.39 1.80
C ARG A 44 -17.17 -2.72 3.28
N THR A 45 -16.11 -2.23 3.91
CA THR A 45 -15.89 -2.42 5.35
C THR A 45 -16.79 -1.53 6.19
N TYR A 46 -17.45 -0.57 5.57
CA TYR A 46 -18.38 0.33 6.24
C TYR A 46 -19.78 -0.26 6.27
N THR A 47 -20.39 -0.27 7.46
CA THR A 47 -21.82 -0.56 7.57
C THR A 47 -22.60 0.55 6.86
N SER A 48 -23.82 0.22 6.39
CA SER A 48 -24.69 1.20 5.70
C SER A 48 -24.96 2.46 6.52
N PHE A 49 -24.80 2.40 7.84
CA PHE A 49 -24.96 3.54 8.75
C PHE A 49 -23.72 4.47 8.70
N GLU A 50 -22.52 3.91 8.62
CA GLU A 50 -21.26 4.66 8.54
C GLU A 50 -21.07 5.36 7.19
N VAL A 51 -21.61 4.78 6.11
CA VAL A 51 -21.58 5.39 4.77
C VAL A 51 -22.37 6.71 4.72
N TYR A 52 -23.39 6.87 5.56
CA TYR A 52 -24.18 8.11 5.67
C TYR A 52 -23.57 9.15 6.62
N ASP A 53 -22.52 8.80 7.35
CA ASP A 53 -21.79 9.76 8.18
C ASP A 53 -20.69 10.44 7.34
N SER A 54 -20.99 11.66 6.88
CA SER A 54 -20.02 12.47 6.11
C SER A 54 -18.73 12.75 6.88
N ASN A 55 -18.79 12.85 8.21
CA ASN A 55 -17.61 13.06 9.06
C ASN A 55 -16.69 11.84 9.06
N PHE A 56 -17.24 10.63 9.04
CA PHE A 56 -16.47 9.40 9.00
C PHE A 56 -15.71 9.27 7.67
N THR A 57 -16.37 9.55 6.56
CA THR A 57 -15.74 9.50 5.22
C THR A 57 -14.61 10.53 5.10
N GLU A 58 -14.82 11.75 5.59
CA GLU A 58 -13.79 12.80 5.58
C GLU A 58 -12.62 12.47 6.51
N LYS A 59 -12.85 11.89 7.68
CA LYS A 59 -11.80 11.44 8.60
C LYS A 59 -10.98 10.33 8.00
N SER A 60 -11.61 9.35 7.37
CA SER A 60 -10.93 8.23 6.69
C SER A 60 -10.08 8.74 5.54
N LYS A 61 -10.59 9.66 4.74
CA LYS A 61 -9.84 10.31 3.66
C LYS A 61 -8.66 11.10 4.20
N SER A 62 -8.87 11.93 5.21
CA SER A 62 -7.82 12.73 5.84
C SER A 62 -6.71 11.86 6.42
N PHE A 63 -7.06 10.77 7.09
CA PHE A 63 -6.09 9.81 7.60
C PHE A 63 -5.29 9.15 6.48
N ALA A 64 -5.96 8.69 5.42
CA ALA A 64 -5.31 8.07 4.27
C ALA A 64 -4.36 9.05 3.56
N GLU A 65 -4.73 10.32 3.43
CA GLU A 65 -3.87 11.36 2.87
C GLU A 65 -2.63 11.62 3.73
N LYS A 66 -2.79 11.69 5.05
CA LYS A 66 -1.66 11.80 5.99
C LYS A 66 -0.72 10.60 5.89
N LEU A 67 -1.29 9.40 5.81
CA LEU A 67 -0.55 8.17 5.65
C LEU A 67 0.28 8.17 4.36
N LEU A 68 -0.35 8.48 3.23
CA LEU A 68 0.31 8.57 1.93
C LEU A 68 1.40 9.65 1.90
N ASN A 69 1.16 10.81 2.49
CA ASN A 69 2.16 11.86 2.61
C ASN A 69 3.37 11.41 3.45
N GLY A 70 3.13 10.65 4.51
CA GLY A 70 4.19 10.07 5.33
C GLY A 70 5.05 9.08 4.54
N TYR A 71 4.43 8.17 3.80
CA TYR A 71 5.15 7.24 2.91
C TYR A 71 5.95 7.96 1.84
N ARG A 72 5.35 8.96 1.19
CA ARG A 72 6.04 9.79 0.20
C ARG A 72 7.28 10.44 0.78
N LYS A 73 7.16 11.08 1.93
CA LYS A 73 8.27 11.73 2.62
C LYS A 73 9.41 10.76 2.89
N VAL A 74 9.11 9.57 3.41
CA VAL A 74 10.12 8.53 3.66
C VAL A 74 10.81 8.12 2.36
N ALA A 75 10.05 7.88 1.28
CA ALA A 75 10.62 7.51 -0.02
C ALA A 75 11.57 8.60 -0.57
N GLU A 76 11.19 9.86 -0.45
CA GLU A 76 12.02 11.01 -0.88
C GLU A 76 13.27 11.15 -0.01
N GLU A 77 13.17 10.97 1.31
CA GLU A 77 14.31 10.96 2.24
C GLU A 77 15.30 9.83 1.93
N GLU A 78 14.81 8.68 1.43
CA GLU A 78 15.66 7.57 0.99
C GLU A 78 16.30 7.80 -0.41
N GLY A 79 16.00 8.92 -1.04
CA GLY A 79 16.64 9.36 -2.28
C GLY A 79 15.85 9.10 -3.56
N LEU A 80 14.58 8.72 -3.48
CA LEU A 80 13.74 8.59 -4.67
C LEU A 80 13.32 9.97 -5.18
N THR A 81 13.44 10.18 -6.48
CA THR A 81 13.14 11.46 -7.13
C THR A 81 11.78 11.46 -7.84
N HIS A 82 11.25 10.29 -8.17
CA HIS A 82 9.98 10.12 -8.88
C HIS A 82 9.00 9.32 -8.02
N VAL A 83 8.28 10.01 -7.14
CA VAL A 83 7.32 9.41 -6.21
C VAL A 83 5.95 10.04 -6.42
N GLU A 84 4.95 9.21 -6.65
CA GLU A 84 3.54 9.59 -6.69
C GLU A 84 2.75 8.89 -5.60
N THR A 85 1.68 9.52 -5.14
CA THR A 85 0.69 8.91 -4.25
C THR A 85 -0.67 8.87 -4.92
N LYS A 86 -1.40 7.77 -4.72
CA LYS A 86 -2.77 7.61 -5.22
C LYS A 86 -3.67 7.12 -4.10
N LEU A 87 -4.78 7.81 -3.92
CA LEU A 87 -5.86 7.42 -3.03
C LEU A 87 -7.07 7.03 -3.88
N GLU A 88 -7.55 5.81 -3.68
CA GLU A 88 -8.72 5.28 -4.37
C GLU A 88 -9.77 4.79 -3.37
N PHE A 89 -11.03 4.73 -3.82
CA PHE A 89 -12.15 4.23 -3.03
C PHE A 89 -12.77 3.03 -3.74
N GLY A 90 -13.06 1.98 -3.01
CA GLY A 90 -13.70 0.78 -3.55
C GLY A 90 -13.05 -0.51 -3.08
N SER A 91 -13.04 -1.53 -3.95
CA SER A 91 -12.44 -2.82 -3.62
C SER A 91 -10.96 -2.85 -3.99
N PRO A 92 -10.04 -3.00 -3.03
CA PRO A 92 -8.62 -3.12 -3.34
C PRO A 92 -8.31 -4.32 -4.24
N LYS A 93 -9.05 -5.42 -4.12
CA LYS A 93 -8.91 -6.61 -4.98
C LYS A 93 -9.16 -6.33 -6.46
N SER A 94 -10.03 -5.36 -6.76
CA SER A 94 -10.36 -4.99 -8.13
C SER A 94 -9.54 -3.80 -8.62
N ILE A 95 -9.34 -2.79 -7.78
CA ILE A 95 -8.70 -1.52 -8.16
C ILE A 95 -7.22 -1.71 -8.40
N ILE A 96 -6.50 -2.39 -7.50
CA ILE A 96 -5.03 -2.48 -7.58
C ILE A 96 -4.58 -3.18 -8.87
N PRO A 97 -5.09 -4.37 -9.24
CA PRO A 97 -4.68 -5.02 -10.49
C PRO A 97 -5.02 -4.21 -11.75
N LYS A 98 -6.15 -3.50 -11.74
CA LYS A 98 -6.60 -2.71 -12.90
C LYS A 98 -5.72 -1.49 -13.19
N LYS A 99 -5.00 -0.97 -12.19
CA LYS A 99 -4.14 0.20 -12.39
C LYS A 99 -3.04 -0.03 -13.41
N VAL A 100 -2.58 -1.25 -13.57
CA VAL A 100 -1.62 -1.63 -14.62
C VAL A 100 -2.16 -1.28 -15.99
N THR A 101 -3.41 -1.66 -16.26
CA THR A 101 -4.06 -1.39 -17.56
C THR A 101 -4.45 0.08 -17.72
N GLU A 102 -4.92 0.72 -16.65
CA GLU A 102 -5.34 2.13 -16.69
C GLU A 102 -4.17 3.10 -16.86
N ASP A 103 -3.10 2.92 -16.11
CA ASP A 103 -1.92 3.79 -16.16
C ASP A 103 -0.96 3.41 -17.31
N GLY A 104 -1.01 2.15 -17.76
CA GLY A 104 -0.35 1.66 -18.99
C GLY A 104 1.16 1.49 -18.93
N ASP A 105 1.81 1.92 -17.86
CA ASP A 105 3.27 1.91 -17.72
C ASP A 105 3.78 1.24 -16.44
N ILE A 106 2.89 0.75 -15.57
CA ILE A 106 3.27 -0.01 -14.38
C ILE A 106 3.73 -1.41 -14.81
N ASP A 107 4.96 -1.75 -14.47
CA ASP A 107 5.58 -3.03 -14.84
C ASP A 107 5.88 -3.94 -13.64
N LEU A 108 5.69 -3.44 -12.41
CA LEU A 108 5.76 -4.24 -11.19
C LEU A 108 4.74 -3.75 -10.16
N ILE A 109 3.94 -4.67 -9.60
CA ILE A 109 3.18 -4.42 -8.36
C ILE A 109 3.87 -5.11 -7.20
N MET A 110 4.05 -4.40 -6.10
CA MET A 110 4.54 -4.95 -4.84
C MET A 110 3.45 -4.86 -3.76
N CYS A 111 3.33 -5.88 -2.95
CA CYS A 111 2.42 -5.92 -1.80
C CYS A 111 2.96 -6.86 -0.72
N GLY A 112 2.45 -6.73 0.51
CA GLY A 112 2.72 -7.69 1.57
C GLY A 112 1.85 -8.94 1.42
N THR A 113 2.22 -10.04 2.08
CA THR A 113 1.42 -11.26 2.11
C THR A 113 0.13 -11.09 2.91
N SER A 114 0.12 -10.19 3.89
CA SER A 114 -1.00 -9.93 4.78
C SER A 114 -1.09 -8.45 5.10
N GLY A 115 -2.24 -8.00 5.56
CA GLY A 115 -2.50 -6.64 6.00
C GLY A 115 -3.16 -6.62 7.40
N LEU A 116 -3.98 -5.60 7.67
CA LEU A 116 -4.60 -5.35 8.98
C LEU A 116 -5.40 -6.52 9.58
N ASN A 117 -5.93 -7.40 8.74
CA ASN A 117 -6.80 -8.52 9.15
C ASN A 117 -6.13 -9.89 9.06
N ALA A 118 -4.81 -9.95 9.09
CA ALA A 118 -4.07 -11.21 9.00
C ALA A 118 -4.24 -12.06 10.26
N VAL A 119 -4.90 -13.19 10.13
CA VAL A 119 -5.19 -14.11 11.24
C VAL A 119 -4.28 -15.34 11.26
N GLU A 120 -3.68 -15.72 10.13
CA GLU A 120 -2.86 -16.94 10.03
C GLU A 120 -1.59 -16.73 9.20
N ARG A 121 -0.48 -17.30 9.69
CA ARG A 121 0.89 -17.12 9.19
C ARG A 121 1.19 -17.75 7.81
N PHE A 122 0.29 -18.56 7.26
CA PHE A 122 0.54 -19.33 6.03
C PHE A 122 -0.41 -18.99 4.87
N ILE A 123 -1.30 -18.05 5.06
CA ILE A 123 -2.29 -17.68 4.04
C ILE A 123 -1.87 -16.38 3.38
N VAL A 124 -1.72 -16.43 2.07
CA VAL A 124 -1.64 -15.21 1.25
C VAL A 124 -2.96 -14.48 1.42
N GLY A 125 -2.93 -13.21 1.83
CA GLY A 125 -4.12 -12.39 2.04
C GLY A 125 -4.97 -12.30 0.76
N SER A 126 -6.25 -12.11 0.92
CA SER A 126 -7.19 -12.08 -0.21
C SER A 126 -6.92 -10.98 -1.25
N VAL A 127 -6.34 -9.85 -0.82
CA VAL A 127 -5.91 -8.78 -1.71
C VAL A 127 -4.68 -9.20 -2.50
N SER A 128 -3.65 -9.75 -1.85
CA SER A 128 -2.43 -10.24 -2.49
C SER A 128 -2.73 -11.33 -3.51
N GLU A 129 -3.63 -12.26 -3.16
CA GLU A 129 -4.07 -13.32 -4.07
C GLU A 129 -4.77 -12.73 -5.31
N ALA A 130 -5.65 -11.76 -5.13
CA ALA A 130 -6.34 -11.10 -6.24
C ALA A 130 -5.36 -10.36 -7.17
N ILE A 131 -4.35 -9.70 -6.59
CA ILE A 131 -3.30 -9.02 -7.37
C ILE A 131 -2.52 -10.03 -8.22
N VAL A 132 -2.05 -11.11 -7.61
CA VAL A 132 -1.29 -12.16 -8.33
C VAL A 132 -2.12 -12.78 -9.46
N ARG A 133 -3.42 -12.97 -9.23
CA ARG A 133 -4.32 -13.61 -10.19
C ARG A 133 -4.70 -12.72 -11.36
N HIS A 134 -4.83 -11.41 -11.14
CA HIS A 134 -5.46 -10.51 -12.10
C HIS A 134 -4.56 -9.41 -12.67
N ALA A 135 -3.38 -9.17 -12.10
CA ALA A 135 -2.47 -8.17 -12.65
C ALA A 135 -1.87 -8.63 -13.98
N GLU A 136 -1.73 -7.71 -14.92
CA GLU A 136 -1.12 -7.94 -16.24
C GLU A 136 0.37 -7.57 -16.27
N CYS A 137 1.00 -7.47 -15.11
CA CYS A 137 2.43 -7.22 -14.95
C CYS A 137 3.02 -8.15 -13.90
N ASP A 138 4.33 -8.07 -13.68
CA ASP A 138 5.00 -8.80 -12.62
C ASP A 138 4.46 -8.40 -11.23
N VAL A 139 4.37 -9.37 -10.33
CA VAL A 139 3.93 -9.15 -8.96
C VAL A 139 4.96 -9.72 -7.99
N LEU A 140 5.43 -8.88 -7.08
CA LEU A 140 6.30 -9.28 -6.00
C LEU A 140 5.55 -9.22 -4.68
N VAL A 141 5.30 -10.39 -4.11
CA VAL A 141 4.65 -10.52 -2.80
C VAL A 141 5.74 -10.61 -1.73
N VAL A 142 5.80 -9.59 -0.88
CA VAL A 142 6.79 -9.53 0.19
C VAL A 142 6.33 -10.34 1.38
N ARG A 143 7.15 -11.29 1.80
CA ARG A 143 6.88 -12.10 3.00
C ARG A 143 6.95 -11.25 4.26
N THR A 144 5.95 -11.41 5.11
CA THR A 144 5.78 -10.62 6.34
C THR A 144 5.89 -11.44 7.62
N GLU A 145 6.09 -12.76 7.50
CA GLU A 145 6.26 -13.65 8.64
C GLU A 145 7.61 -13.49 9.37
N GLN A 146 8.58 -12.92 8.68
CA GLN A 146 9.96 -12.76 9.17
C GLN A 146 10.36 -11.29 9.34
N ILE A 147 9.41 -10.42 9.61
CA ILE A 147 9.72 -9.03 9.94
C ILE A 147 10.51 -9.03 11.26
N PRO A 148 11.72 -8.44 11.30
CA PRO A 148 12.49 -8.35 12.53
C PRO A 148 11.72 -7.64 13.63
N GLU A 149 11.81 -8.13 14.88
CA GLU A 149 11.20 -7.46 16.04
C GLU A 149 11.72 -6.04 16.26
N THR A 150 12.92 -5.77 15.76
CA THR A 150 13.55 -4.45 15.80
C THR A 150 13.03 -3.47 14.74
N PHE A 151 12.17 -3.94 13.81
CA PHE A 151 11.59 -3.07 12.81
C PHE A 151 10.57 -2.13 13.44
N GLU A 152 10.82 -0.84 13.33
CA GLU A 152 9.92 0.21 13.79
C GLU A 152 9.33 0.96 12.60
N PRO A 153 7.98 1.07 12.51
CA PRO A 153 7.33 1.87 11.51
C PRO A 153 7.71 3.36 11.62
N ARG A 154 8.02 3.97 10.49
CA ARG A 154 8.31 5.41 10.40
C ARG A 154 7.08 6.23 10.01
N VAL A 155 6.09 5.61 9.39
CA VAL A 155 4.89 6.27 8.87
C VAL A 155 3.68 6.00 9.77
N ALA A 156 3.30 4.74 9.94
CA ALA A 156 2.19 4.34 10.81
C ALA A 156 2.66 4.30 12.28
N THR A 157 3.09 5.44 12.79
CA THR A 157 3.53 5.59 14.18
C THR A 157 2.36 5.51 15.16
N LYS A 158 2.67 5.23 16.43
CA LYS A 158 1.63 5.21 17.48
C LYS A 158 0.88 6.54 17.59
N GLU A 159 1.57 7.65 17.37
CA GLU A 159 0.98 8.99 17.38
C GLU A 159 -0.05 9.14 16.26
N LEU A 160 0.31 8.79 15.02
CA LEU A 160 -0.61 8.86 13.87
C LEU A 160 -1.82 7.96 14.07
N LEU A 161 -1.64 6.76 14.62
CA LEU A 161 -2.73 5.80 14.84
C LEU A 161 -3.64 6.23 16.01
N GLN A 162 -3.12 6.90 17.03
CA GLN A 162 -3.91 7.41 18.16
C GLN A 162 -4.81 8.57 17.74
N ASP A 163 -4.32 9.46 16.87
CA ASP A 163 -5.12 10.58 16.36
C ASP A 163 -6.35 10.12 15.53
N HIS A 164 -6.34 8.85 15.10
CA HIS A 164 -7.44 8.27 14.33
C HIS A 164 -8.41 7.44 15.18
N ASN A 165 -8.00 6.97 16.35
CA ASN A 165 -8.86 6.25 17.28
C ASN A 165 -9.72 7.25 18.09
N ILE A 166 -10.85 7.58 17.51
CA ILE A 166 -11.94 8.28 18.20
C ILE A 166 -13.08 7.31 18.39
#